data_01e27f22577c33d1337a53aade459eb0
#
_entry.id   01e27f22577c33d1337a53aade459eb0
#
_cell.length_a   1.000
_cell.length_b   1.000
_cell.length_c   1.000
_cell.angle_alpha   90.00
_cell.angle_beta   90.00
_cell.angle_gamma   90.00
#
_symmetry.space_group_name_H-M   'P 1'
#
loop_
_entity.id
_entity.type
_entity.pdbx_description
1 polymer ?
#
loop_
_entity_poly.entity_id
_entity_poly.type
_entity_poly.pdbx_seq_one_letter_code
_entity_poly.pdbx_strand_id
1 'polypeptide(L)'
;VKYCEDLFNEEFKAIETPISFTAERVELPAGEVPEEIQDNLIDAIFACQNGVMRMIPTIPDTVETSSNLAIINIGEGKASFKILARSSSDSMKECLTTSLECCFSMAGMKVEMTGGYSGWQPDINSPILHAMKESYKKQFGTEPAVKVIHAGLECGIIGAIIPGLDMISFGPTLRSPHSPDERALTVSYTHLTL
;
A
#
# COMPACT_ATOMS: atom_id res chain seq x y z
N VAL A 1 15.37 14.14 21.13
CA VAL A 1 14.41 13.14 21.57
C VAL A 1 13.17 13.80 22.11
N LYS A 2 13.22 14.50 23.26
CA LYS A 2 12.03 15.09 23.92
C LYS A 2 11.21 16.01 23.02
N TYR A 3 11.84 16.88 22.24
CA TYR A 3 11.15 17.75 21.28
C TYR A 3 10.27 16.96 20.29
N CYS A 4 10.79 15.88 19.72
CA CYS A 4 10.01 15.04 18.80
C CYS A 4 8.87 14.30 19.52
N GLU A 5 9.12 13.84 20.74
CA GLU A 5 8.10 13.18 21.57
C GLU A 5 6.93 14.14 21.86
N ASP A 6 7.23 15.35 22.29
CA ASP A 6 6.22 16.37 22.60
C ASP A 6 5.43 16.76 21.33
N LEU A 7 6.12 16.94 20.19
CA LEU A 7 5.51 17.29 18.91
C LEU A 7 4.55 16.21 18.41
N PHE A 8 4.99 14.96 18.34
CA PHE A 8 4.14 13.86 17.87
C PHE A 8 2.98 13.57 18.82
N ASN A 9 3.20 13.67 20.12
CA ASN A 9 2.10 13.50 21.08
C ASN A 9 1.04 14.60 20.95
N GLU A 10 1.42 15.83 20.61
CA GLU A 10 0.43 16.87 20.34
C GLU A 10 -0.29 16.66 19.01
N GLU A 11 0.42 16.30 17.93
CA GLU A 11 -0.17 16.11 16.62
C GLU A 11 -1.12 14.90 16.56
N PHE A 12 -0.77 13.80 17.22
CA PHE A 12 -1.52 12.55 17.13
C PHE A 12 -2.42 12.25 18.33
N LYS A 13 -2.54 13.17 19.30
CA LYS A 13 -3.30 12.98 20.54
C LYS A 13 -4.75 12.51 20.37
N ALA A 14 -5.36 12.80 19.22
CA ALA A 14 -6.75 12.44 18.94
C ALA A 14 -6.92 11.02 18.40
N ILE A 15 -5.85 10.39 17.91
CA ILE A 15 -5.92 9.11 17.17
C ILE A 15 -4.95 8.05 17.68
N GLU A 16 -3.93 8.46 18.45
CA GLU A 16 -2.91 7.54 18.96
C GLU A 16 -2.81 7.56 20.48
N THR A 17 -2.33 6.46 21.04
CA THR A 17 -1.87 6.40 22.44
C THR A 17 -0.56 7.19 22.58
N PRO A 18 -0.18 7.64 23.79
CA PRO A 18 1.06 8.39 23.98
C PRO A 18 2.27 7.65 23.40
N ILE A 19 2.99 8.35 22.53
CA ILE A 19 4.22 7.86 21.86
C ILE A 19 5.40 8.25 22.75
N SER A 20 6.33 7.32 22.95
CA SER A 20 7.55 7.56 23.71
C SER A 20 8.79 7.32 22.85
N PHE A 21 9.77 8.21 22.97
CA PHE A 21 11.05 8.11 22.30
C PHE A 21 12.17 7.99 23.34
N THR A 22 13.05 7.02 23.13
CA THR A 22 14.26 6.83 23.95
C THR A 22 15.51 6.93 23.10
N ALA A 23 16.59 7.39 23.68
CA ALA A 23 17.91 7.35 23.05
C ALA A 23 18.94 6.91 24.09
N GLU A 24 19.71 5.91 23.75
CA GLU A 24 20.75 5.33 24.61
C GLU A 24 22.11 5.41 23.92
N ARG A 25 23.15 5.59 24.71
CA ARG A 25 24.51 5.49 24.20
C ARG A 25 24.85 4.03 23.99
N VAL A 26 25.41 3.76 22.82
CA VAL A 26 25.93 2.43 22.46
C VAL A 26 27.46 2.51 22.28
N GLU A 27 28.11 1.37 22.17
CA GLU A 27 29.52 1.31 21.78
C GLU A 27 29.75 1.90 20.40
N LEU A 28 30.91 2.51 20.17
CA LEU A 28 31.20 3.08 18.85
C LEU A 28 31.28 1.96 17.81
N PRO A 29 30.60 2.14 16.66
CA PRO A 29 30.68 1.17 15.56
C PRO A 29 32.10 1.13 14.99
N ALA A 30 32.43 0.04 14.29
CA ALA A 30 33.72 -0.13 13.62
C ALA A 30 33.99 0.88 12.50
N GLY A 31 32.95 1.56 12.02
CA GLY A 31 33.02 2.60 10.99
C GLY A 31 31.69 3.34 10.86
N GLU A 32 31.71 4.39 10.07
CA GLU A 32 30.54 5.22 9.75
C GLU A 32 30.34 5.31 8.23
N VAL A 33 29.17 5.72 7.80
CA VAL A 33 28.90 6.01 6.39
C VAL A 33 29.61 7.32 6.05
N PRO A 34 30.40 7.39 4.93
CA PRO A 34 30.99 8.66 4.50
C PRO A 34 29.93 9.76 4.37
N GLU A 35 30.26 10.99 4.80
CA GLU A 35 29.34 12.12 4.91
C GLU A 35 28.58 12.39 3.60
N GLU A 36 29.27 12.43 2.46
CA GLU A 36 28.65 12.63 1.15
C GLU A 36 27.61 11.55 0.81
N ILE A 37 27.90 10.28 1.14
CA ILE A 37 26.97 9.16 0.92
C ILE A 37 25.80 9.26 1.89
N GLN A 38 26.06 9.62 3.12
CA GLN A 38 25.03 9.80 4.16
C GLN A 38 24.03 10.89 3.75
N ASP A 39 24.54 12.04 3.30
CA ASP A 39 23.70 13.16 2.87
C ASP A 39 22.83 12.75 1.67
N ASN A 40 23.39 12.11 0.66
CA ASN A 40 22.64 11.60 -0.49
C ASN A 40 21.55 10.58 -0.10
N LEU A 41 21.83 9.70 0.87
CA LEU A 41 20.84 8.74 1.37
C LEU A 41 19.72 9.43 2.13
N ILE A 42 20.03 10.40 2.99
CA ILE A 42 19.06 11.18 3.75
C ILE A 42 18.17 11.98 2.79
N ASP A 43 18.76 12.66 1.82
CA ASP A 43 18.05 13.44 0.80
C ASP A 43 17.11 12.55 -0.02
N ALA A 44 17.57 11.35 -0.42
CA ALA A 44 16.74 10.39 -1.12
C ALA A 44 15.54 9.91 -0.28
N ILE A 45 15.73 9.68 1.03
CA ILE A 45 14.65 9.28 1.95
C ILE A 45 13.62 10.41 2.07
N PHE A 46 14.07 11.67 2.21
CA PHE A 46 13.17 12.82 2.31
C PHE A 46 12.45 13.14 0.99
N ALA A 47 13.12 12.99 -0.15
CA ALA A 47 12.55 13.23 -1.48
C ALA A 47 11.65 12.08 -1.96
N CYS A 48 11.83 10.88 -1.41
CA CYS A 48 11.08 9.69 -1.81
C CYS A 48 9.59 9.87 -1.57
N GLN A 49 8.80 9.70 -2.65
CA GLN A 49 7.34 9.66 -2.51
C GLN A 49 6.93 8.52 -1.57
N ASN A 50 6.28 8.85 -0.47
CA ASN A 50 5.75 7.91 0.50
C ASN A 50 4.34 8.29 0.92
N GLY A 51 3.43 7.32 0.97
CA GLY A 51 2.01 7.54 1.25
C GLY A 51 1.17 7.73 -0.02
N VAL A 52 0.03 8.39 0.13
CA VAL A 52 -0.93 8.61 -0.95
C VAL A 52 -0.42 9.67 -1.92
N MET A 53 -0.34 9.31 -3.20
CA MET A 53 0.00 10.22 -4.29
C MET A 53 -1.24 10.76 -5.00
N ARG A 54 -2.26 9.91 -5.18
CA ARG A 54 -3.51 10.28 -5.87
C ARG A 54 -4.70 9.49 -5.34
N MET A 55 -5.84 10.18 -5.27
CA MET A 55 -7.16 9.58 -4.98
C MET A 55 -7.90 9.30 -6.29
N ILE A 56 -8.84 8.33 -6.29
CA ILE A 56 -9.73 8.09 -7.44
C ILE A 56 -10.72 9.25 -7.54
N PRO A 57 -10.73 10.03 -8.65
CA PRO A 57 -11.59 11.23 -8.73
C PRO A 57 -13.10 10.93 -8.68
N THR A 58 -13.51 9.74 -9.10
CA THR A 58 -14.91 9.33 -9.24
C THR A 58 -15.46 8.54 -8.05
N ILE A 59 -14.61 8.14 -7.10
CA ILE A 59 -15.00 7.34 -5.94
C ILE A 59 -14.43 8.01 -4.68
N PRO A 60 -15.27 8.65 -3.85
CA PRO A 60 -14.82 9.30 -2.64
C PRO A 60 -13.99 8.37 -1.73
N ASP A 61 -13.06 8.94 -1.00
CA ASP A 61 -12.24 8.28 0.03
C ASP A 61 -11.47 7.04 -0.44
N THR A 62 -11.25 6.91 -1.76
CA THR A 62 -10.57 5.76 -2.34
C THR A 62 -9.22 6.15 -2.94
N VAL A 63 -8.15 5.53 -2.47
CA VAL A 63 -6.80 5.73 -2.97
C VAL A 63 -6.63 5.08 -4.34
N GLU A 64 -6.10 5.82 -5.31
CA GLU A 64 -5.70 5.31 -6.63
C GLU A 64 -4.24 4.87 -6.63
N THR A 65 -3.35 5.76 -6.20
CA THR A 65 -1.90 5.59 -6.32
C THR A 65 -1.22 5.92 -5.00
N SER A 66 -0.38 5.02 -4.54
CA SER A 66 0.42 5.21 -3.33
C SER A 66 1.74 4.46 -3.39
N SER A 67 2.68 4.86 -2.53
CA SER A 67 3.90 4.12 -2.26
C SER A 67 4.12 3.94 -0.76
N ASN A 68 4.91 2.95 -0.42
CA ASN A 68 5.36 2.70 0.94
C ASN A 68 6.86 2.38 0.91
N LEU A 69 7.67 3.27 1.47
CA LEU A 69 9.06 3.01 1.78
C LEU A 69 9.11 2.06 2.99
N ALA A 70 9.04 0.76 2.70
CA ALA A 70 8.72 -0.26 3.69
C ALA A 70 9.94 -0.74 4.50
N ILE A 71 11.09 -0.85 3.85
CA ILE A 71 12.30 -1.39 4.49
C ILE A 71 13.50 -0.56 4.08
N ILE A 72 14.29 -0.15 5.07
CA ILE A 72 15.59 0.48 4.91
C ILE A 72 16.60 -0.36 5.69
N ASN A 73 17.63 -0.83 5.01
CA ASN A 73 18.76 -1.51 5.65
C ASN A 73 20.06 -0.80 5.25
N ILE A 74 20.84 -0.37 6.23
CA ILE A 74 22.14 0.25 6.04
C ILE A 74 23.14 -0.46 6.96
N GLY A 75 24.17 -1.05 6.38
CA GLY A 75 25.19 -1.79 7.13
C GLY A 75 26.14 -2.54 6.22
N GLU A 76 27.28 -2.95 6.73
CA GLU A 76 28.27 -3.76 6.01
C GLU A 76 28.69 -3.18 4.65
N GLY A 77 28.80 -1.84 4.56
CA GLY A 77 29.15 -1.14 3.33
C GLY A 77 28.04 -1.13 2.25
N LYS A 78 26.80 -1.44 2.61
CA LYS A 78 25.65 -1.46 1.71
C LYS A 78 24.47 -0.68 2.26
N ALA A 79 23.69 -0.06 1.37
CA ALA A 79 22.39 0.49 1.66
C ALA A 79 21.36 -0.16 0.73
N SER A 80 20.21 -0.58 1.25
CA SER A 80 19.12 -1.14 0.46
C SER A 80 17.78 -0.61 0.93
N PHE A 81 16.93 -0.30 -0.04
CA PHE A 81 15.58 0.23 0.16
C PHE A 81 14.58 -0.68 -0.54
N LYS A 82 13.49 -1.03 0.14
CA LYS A 82 12.39 -1.75 -0.50
C LYS A 82 11.14 -0.88 -0.44
N ILE A 83 10.58 -0.62 -1.61
CA ILE A 83 9.44 0.25 -1.79
C ILE A 83 8.35 -0.53 -2.48
N LEU A 84 7.13 -0.47 -1.95
CA LEU A 84 5.95 -1.02 -2.58
C LEU A 84 5.16 0.13 -3.22
N ALA A 85 5.06 0.14 -4.53
CA ALA A 85 4.23 1.06 -5.30
C ALA A 85 2.93 0.37 -5.73
N ARG A 86 1.80 1.03 -5.57
CA ARG A 86 0.47 0.53 -5.96
C ARG A 86 -0.30 1.58 -6.73
N SER A 87 -1.01 1.15 -7.78
CA SER A 87 -1.99 1.99 -8.48
C SER A 87 -3.03 1.12 -9.17
N SER A 88 -4.27 1.61 -9.24
CA SER A 88 -5.30 1.06 -10.12
C SER A 88 -5.19 1.59 -11.56
N SER A 89 -4.35 2.61 -11.80
CA SER A 89 -4.05 3.20 -13.11
C SER A 89 -2.62 2.84 -13.53
N ASP A 90 -2.46 2.17 -14.67
CA ASP A 90 -1.13 1.78 -15.16
C ASP A 90 -0.26 3.00 -15.49
N SER A 91 -0.82 4.07 -16.06
CA SER A 91 -0.07 5.31 -16.34
C SER A 91 0.41 6.01 -15.07
N MET A 92 -0.39 6.00 -14.00
CA MET A 92 0.03 6.57 -12.72
C MET A 92 1.02 5.66 -11.98
N LYS A 93 0.91 4.35 -12.15
CA LYS A 93 1.93 3.42 -11.66
C LYS A 93 3.28 3.69 -12.32
N GLU A 94 3.31 3.85 -13.64
CA GLU A 94 4.51 4.21 -14.39
C GLU A 94 5.08 5.56 -13.93
N CYS A 95 4.24 6.57 -13.77
CA CYS A 95 4.65 7.88 -13.27
C CYS A 95 5.31 7.79 -11.89
N LEU A 96 4.69 7.06 -10.96
CA LEU A 96 5.21 6.86 -9.61
C LEU A 96 6.54 6.09 -9.63
N THR A 97 6.62 4.98 -10.36
CA THR A 97 7.85 4.16 -10.42
C THR A 97 8.99 4.92 -11.07
N THR A 98 8.72 5.70 -12.13
CA THR A 98 9.72 6.59 -12.74
C THR A 98 10.22 7.65 -11.75
N SER A 99 9.32 8.25 -10.97
CA SER A 99 9.72 9.22 -9.95
C SER A 99 10.62 8.60 -8.87
N LEU A 100 10.30 7.39 -8.41
CA LEU A 100 11.11 6.64 -7.44
C LEU A 100 12.48 6.27 -8.04
N GLU A 101 12.51 5.82 -9.29
CA GLU A 101 13.76 5.53 -10.01
C GLU A 101 14.65 6.76 -10.11
N CYS A 102 14.11 7.89 -10.53
CA CYS A 102 14.85 9.16 -10.58
C CYS A 102 15.39 9.55 -9.22
N CYS A 103 14.56 9.48 -8.18
CA CYS A 103 14.94 9.84 -6.81
C CYS A 103 16.18 9.07 -6.33
N PHE A 104 16.14 7.75 -6.40
CA PHE A 104 17.25 6.91 -5.92
C PHE A 104 18.45 6.87 -6.88
N SER A 105 18.22 7.01 -8.19
CA SER A 105 19.32 7.10 -9.16
C SER A 105 20.13 8.39 -8.99
N MET A 106 19.49 9.51 -8.66
CA MET A 106 20.18 10.76 -8.34
C MET A 106 21.07 10.64 -7.09
N ALA A 107 20.67 9.80 -6.14
CA ALA A 107 21.47 9.46 -4.97
C ALA A 107 22.57 8.40 -5.25
N GLY A 108 22.79 8.05 -6.51
CA GLY A 108 23.82 7.09 -6.93
C GLY A 108 23.46 5.62 -6.72
N MET A 109 22.20 5.31 -6.47
CA MET A 109 21.73 3.95 -6.21
C MET A 109 21.28 3.24 -7.49
N LYS A 110 21.45 1.92 -7.53
CA LYS A 110 20.86 1.08 -8.56
C LYS A 110 19.41 0.77 -8.20
N VAL A 111 18.49 1.03 -9.13
CA VAL A 111 17.05 0.75 -8.96
C VAL A 111 16.65 -0.45 -9.81
N GLU A 112 15.85 -1.35 -9.25
CA GLU A 112 15.27 -2.49 -9.95
C GLU A 112 13.76 -2.51 -9.68
N MET A 113 12.97 -2.61 -10.76
CA MET A 113 11.51 -2.77 -10.69
C MET A 113 11.15 -4.23 -10.90
N THR A 114 10.47 -4.83 -9.93
CA THR A 114 10.11 -6.25 -9.96
C THR A 114 8.67 -6.49 -9.54
N GLY A 115 8.07 -7.61 -9.96
CA GLY A 115 6.77 -8.06 -9.49
C GLY A 115 5.58 -7.18 -9.92
N GLY A 116 5.76 -6.35 -10.96
CA GLY A 116 4.68 -5.49 -11.44
C GLY A 116 3.59 -6.27 -12.19
N TYR A 117 2.33 -5.86 -11.99
CA TYR A 117 1.17 -6.32 -12.74
C TYR A 117 0.20 -5.16 -12.98
N SER A 118 -0.75 -5.33 -13.91
CA SER A 118 -1.72 -4.30 -14.28
C SER A 118 -2.67 -3.99 -13.14
N GLY A 119 -3.04 -2.72 -13.01
CA GLY A 119 -4.09 -2.28 -12.11
C GLY A 119 -5.47 -2.80 -12.56
N TRP A 120 -6.38 -2.89 -11.63
CA TRP A 120 -7.79 -3.17 -11.90
C TRP A 120 -8.63 -1.95 -11.53
N GLN A 121 -9.13 -1.27 -12.56
CA GLN A 121 -10.02 -0.12 -12.35
C GLN A 121 -11.43 -0.61 -12.03
N PRO A 122 -12.04 -0.12 -10.94
CA PRO A 122 -13.39 -0.50 -10.57
C PRO A 122 -14.41 0.09 -11.58
N ASP A 123 -15.36 -0.73 -12.00
CA ASP A 123 -16.54 -0.30 -12.78
C ASP A 123 -17.81 -0.43 -11.94
N ILE A 124 -18.32 0.72 -11.48
CA ILE A 124 -19.56 0.77 -10.69
C ILE A 124 -20.83 0.44 -11.51
N ASN A 125 -20.73 0.43 -12.83
CA ASN A 125 -21.82 0.10 -13.76
C ASN A 125 -21.71 -1.33 -14.30
N SER A 126 -20.79 -2.13 -13.78
CA SER A 126 -20.57 -3.52 -14.18
C SER A 126 -21.87 -4.35 -14.10
N PRO A 127 -22.28 -5.03 -15.18
CA PRO A 127 -23.45 -5.93 -15.19
C PRO A 127 -23.35 -7.04 -14.12
N ILE A 128 -22.17 -7.65 -13.94
CA ILE A 128 -21.99 -8.70 -12.93
C ILE A 128 -22.12 -8.14 -11.51
N LEU A 129 -21.70 -6.90 -11.27
CA LEU A 129 -21.89 -6.24 -9.98
C LEU A 129 -23.38 -6.08 -9.67
N HIS A 130 -24.18 -5.62 -10.64
CA HIS A 130 -25.63 -5.48 -10.47
C HIS A 130 -26.30 -6.83 -10.22
N ALA A 131 -26.01 -7.85 -11.01
CA ALA A 131 -26.55 -9.18 -10.84
C ALA A 131 -26.22 -9.77 -9.45
N MET A 132 -24.99 -9.57 -8.99
CA MET A 132 -24.55 -10.07 -7.67
C MET A 132 -25.24 -9.32 -6.52
N LYS A 133 -25.44 -8.01 -6.63
CA LYS A 133 -26.19 -7.22 -5.64
C LYS A 133 -27.63 -7.71 -5.52
N GLU A 134 -28.30 -7.96 -6.63
CA GLU A 134 -29.67 -8.49 -6.65
C GLU A 134 -29.74 -9.89 -6.02
N SER A 135 -28.81 -10.77 -6.38
CA SER A 135 -28.72 -12.12 -5.81
C SER A 135 -28.49 -12.08 -4.29
N TYR A 136 -27.55 -11.24 -3.83
CA TYR A 136 -27.27 -11.08 -2.41
C TYR A 136 -28.50 -10.56 -1.65
N LYS A 137 -29.16 -9.53 -2.18
CA LYS A 137 -30.38 -8.98 -1.60
C LYS A 137 -31.50 -10.01 -1.50
N LYS A 138 -31.66 -10.82 -2.54
CA LYS A 138 -32.66 -11.90 -2.56
C LYS A 138 -32.36 -12.96 -1.50
N GLN A 139 -31.12 -13.29 -1.29
CA GLN A 139 -30.69 -14.35 -0.35
C GLN A 139 -30.69 -13.87 1.10
N PHE A 140 -30.19 -12.65 1.36
CA PHE A 140 -29.95 -12.14 2.71
C PHE A 140 -30.92 -11.04 3.15
N GLY A 141 -31.77 -10.55 2.29
CA GLY A 141 -32.76 -9.50 2.59
C GLY A 141 -32.17 -8.10 2.75
N THR A 142 -30.86 -7.91 2.54
CA THR A 142 -30.14 -6.65 2.71
C THR A 142 -29.25 -6.36 1.50
N GLU A 143 -28.94 -5.09 1.25
CA GLU A 143 -28.00 -4.69 0.19
C GLU A 143 -26.56 -5.00 0.67
N PRO A 144 -25.69 -5.58 -0.22
CA PRO A 144 -24.30 -5.74 0.11
C PRO A 144 -23.56 -4.39 0.08
N ALA A 145 -22.56 -4.23 0.94
CA ALA A 145 -21.64 -3.11 0.85
C ALA A 145 -20.68 -3.32 -0.32
N VAL A 146 -20.75 -2.45 -1.32
CA VAL A 146 -19.76 -2.41 -2.41
C VAL A 146 -18.62 -1.49 -1.99
N LYS A 147 -17.42 -2.03 -2.00
CA LYS A 147 -16.20 -1.31 -1.59
C LYS A 147 -15.13 -1.45 -2.65
N VAL A 148 -14.34 -0.42 -2.81
CA VAL A 148 -13.08 -0.46 -3.54
C VAL A 148 -11.95 -0.47 -2.52
N ILE A 149 -11.00 -1.36 -2.70
CA ILE A 149 -9.83 -1.46 -1.82
C ILE A 149 -8.56 -1.16 -2.60
N HIS A 150 -7.62 -0.50 -1.95
CA HIS A 150 -6.30 -0.21 -2.52
C HIS A 150 -5.37 -1.40 -2.33
N ALA A 151 -5.67 -2.50 -3.03
CA ALA A 151 -4.91 -3.75 -2.96
C ALA A 151 -4.76 -4.37 -4.35
N GLY A 152 -3.72 -5.20 -4.50
CA GLY A 152 -3.58 -6.06 -5.67
C GLY A 152 -4.58 -7.21 -5.58
N LEU A 153 -5.41 -7.36 -6.61
CA LEU A 153 -6.36 -8.45 -6.73
C LEU A 153 -6.09 -9.23 -8.02
N GLU A 154 -6.44 -10.49 -8.01
CA GLU A 154 -6.33 -11.40 -9.17
C GLU A 154 -7.04 -10.86 -10.40
N CYS A 155 -8.10 -10.06 -10.20
CA CYS A 155 -8.85 -9.42 -11.29
C CYS A 155 -7.96 -8.51 -12.16
N GLY A 156 -6.93 -7.85 -11.59
CA GLY A 156 -5.97 -7.06 -12.38
C GLY A 156 -5.16 -7.94 -13.34
N ILE A 157 -4.71 -9.10 -12.87
CA ILE A 157 -3.94 -10.06 -13.67
C ILE A 157 -4.83 -10.70 -14.73
N ILE A 158 -6.02 -11.16 -14.36
CA ILE A 158 -6.98 -11.81 -15.28
C ILE A 158 -7.43 -10.81 -16.36
N GLY A 159 -7.77 -9.57 -15.98
CA GLY A 159 -8.22 -8.54 -16.91
C GLY A 159 -7.15 -8.11 -17.91
N ALA A 160 -5.87 -8.19 -17.55
CA ALA A 160 -4.76 -7.95 -18.47
C ALA A 160 -4.64 -9.06 -19.54
N ILE A 161 -5.01 -10.30 -19.19
CA ILE A 161 -4.96 -11.45 -20.10
C ILE A 161 -6.23 -11.53 -20.96
N ILE A 162 -7.39 -11.18 -20.38
CA ILE A 162 -8.71 -11.26 -21.04
C ILE A 162 -9.34 -9.86 -21.02
N PRO A 163 -8.99 -8.97 -21.98
CA PRO A 163 -9.54 -7.64 -22.04
C PRO A 163 -11.06 -7.64 -22.18
N GLY A 164 -11.73 -6.77 -21.41
CA GLY A 164 -13.18 -6.63 -21.45
C GLY A 164 -13.96 -7.67 -20.63
N LEU A 165 -13.28 -8.55 -19.91
CA LEU A 165 -13.93 -9.46 -18.97
C LEU A 165 -14.52 -8.65 -17.80
N ASP A 166 -15.84 -8.77 -17.61
CA ASP A 166 -16.52 -8.18 -16.46
C ASP A 166 -16.29 -9.01 -15.21
N MET A 167 -15.82 -8.39 -14.14
CA MET A 167 -15.36 -9.12 -12.94
C MET A 167 -15.73 -8.37 -11.68
N ILE A 168 -15.99 -9.13 -10.62
CA ILE A 168 -16.06 -8.64 -9.24
C ILE A 168 -15.22 -9.53 -8.33
N SER A 169 -14.77 -8.97 -7.22
CA SER A 169 -14.11 -9.74 -6.15
C SER A 169 -15.00 -9.77 -4.92
N PHE A 170 -15.18 -10.94 -4.34
CA PHE A 170 -15.90 -11.13 -3.08
C PHE A 170 -15.31 -12.33 -2.33
N GLY A 171 -15.54 -12.37 -1.02
CA GLY A 171 -14.96 -13.43 -0.19
C GLY A 171 -15.61 -13.52 1.19
N PRO A 172 -15.14 -14.45 2.02
CA PRO A 172 -15.62 -14.60 3.40
C PRO A 172 -15.27 -13.38 4.26
N THR A 173 -15.94 -13.27 5.41
CA THR A 173 -15.58 -12.27 6.41
C THR A 173 -14.22 -12.61 7.01
N LEU A 174 -13.27 -11.70 6.84
CA LEU A 174 -11.95 -11.77 7.45
C LEU A 174 -11.86 -10.86 8.67
N ARG A 175 -11.07 -11.26 9.65
CA ARG A 175 -10.72 -10.46 10.83
C ARG A 175 -9.20 -10.38 10.94
N SER A 176 -8.69 -9.21 11.33
CA SER A 176 -7.26 -8.96 11.54
C SER A 176 -6.36 -9.43 10.37
N PRO A 177 -6.66 -9.03 9.10
CA PRO A 177 -5.83 -9.42 7.97
C PRO A 177 -4.39 -8.92 8.17
N HIS A 178 -3.42 -9.70 7.67
CA HIS A 178 -1.97 -9.41 7.77
C HIS A 178 -1.43 -9.40 9.21
N SER A 179 -2.08 -10.07 10.13
CA SER A 179 -1.62 -10.21 11.51
C SER A 179 -1.54 -11.68 11.93
N PRO A 180 -0.80 -12.02 13.01
CA PRO A 180 -0.82 -13.38 13.58
C PRO A 180 -2.21 -13.86 14.02
N ASP A 181 -3.15 -12.94 14.25
CA ASP A 181 -4.53 -13.19 14.64
C ASP A 181 -5.51 -13.27 13.46
N GLU A 182 -5.00 -13.35 12.24
CA GLU A 182 -5.83 -13.43 11.03
C GLU A 182 -6.72 -14.67 11.07
N ARG A 183 -8.02 -14.45 10.83
CA ARG A 183 -9.01 -15.51 10.81
C ARG A 183 -10.16 -15.24 9.83
N ALA A 184 -10.66 -16.30 9.21
CA ALA A 184 -11.84 -16.28 8.34
C ALA A 184 -13.04 -16.87 9.06
N LEU A 185 -14.21 -16.26 8.88
CA LEU A 185 -15.48 -16.80 9.36
C LEU A 185 -15.96 -17.88 8.39
N THR A 186 -15.78 -19.16 8.74
CA THR A 186 -16.12 -20.32 7.89
C THR A 186 -17.57 -20.35 7.45
N VAL A 187 -18.50 -19.95 8.31
CA VAL A 187 -19.94 -19.88 7.97
C VAL A 187 -20.18 -18.89 6.80
N SER A 188 -19.48 -17.76 6.76
CA SER A 188 -19.62 -16.80 5.64
C SER A 188 -19.08 -17.36 4.33
N TYR A 189 -18.03 -18.18 4.38
CA TYR A 189 -17.52 -18.89 3.21
C TYR A 189 -18.55 -19.90 2.65
N THR A 190 -19.13 -20.71 3.52
CA THR A 190 -20.12 -21.74 3.14
C THR A 190 -21.35 -21.11 2.48
N HIS A 191 -21.82 -19.96 2.98
CA HIS A 191 -22.99 -19.27 2.40
C HIS A 191 -22.71 -18.56 1.07
N LEU A 192 -21.44 -18.34 0.71
CA LEU A 192 -21.07 -17.81 -0.62
C LEU A 192 -21.07 -18.87 -1.72
N THR A 193 -21.03 -20.14 -1.35
CA THR A 193 -20.92 -21.29 -2.27
C THR A 193 -22.23 -22.02 -2.49
N LEU A 194 -23.32 -21.62 -1.86
CA LEU A 194 -24.69 -22.15 -2.03
C LEU A 194 -25.56 -21.19 -2.87
#